data_a4098fdba60eea48a7d2e6f2de1507b8
#
_entry.id   a4098fdba60eea48a7d2e6f2de1507b8
#
_cell.length_a   1.000
_cell.length_b   1.000
_cell.length_c   1.000
_cell.angle_alpha   90.00
_cell.angle_beta   90.00
_cell.angle_gamma   90.00
#
_symmetry.space_group_name_H-M   'P 1'
#
loop_
_entity.id
_entity.type
_entity.pdbx_description
1 polymer ?
#
loop_
_entity_poly.entity_id
_entity_poly.type
_entity_poly.pdbx_seq_one_letter_code
_entity_poly.pdbx_strand_id
1 'polypeptide(L)'
;EFAGRFCYRSWAKGRSTDDYLANVISERHGNVLAHASVSFIVSGVSRSLTHELVRHHVGTNPSQESQRYVTAEGGELEIVGYRKTRAVVPPLILQLAKEHDLTSFARHFEETLGNYHTWLEYLKGRLPADMPATLKKKRANEAARCFLPNATETRLVWTMNLRAARHVIERRGDVHADLEIRRLAVAFTHELKRVAPISFADAEVYTAEDDFEAVRVAHYGV
;
A
#
# COMPACT_ATOMS: atom_id res chain seq x y z
N GLU A 1 12.85 19.37 -11.28
CA GLU A 1 13.84 20.35 -11.71
C GLU A 1 13.21 21.71 -11.98
N PHE A 2 12.21 21.82 -12.90
CA PHE A 2 11.61 23.10 -13.31
C PHE A 2 11.22 23.98 -12.12
N ALA A 3 10.45 23.47 -11.16
CA ALA A 3 9.97 24.24 -10.01
C ALA A 3 11.12 24.84 -9.17
N GLY A 4 12.17 24.06 -8.94
CA GLY A 4 13.30 24.55 -8.16
C GLY A 4 14.13 25.60 -8.93
N ARG A 5 14.39 25.40 -10.21
CA ARG A 5 15.08 26.40 -11.03
C ARG A 5 14.26 27.69 -11.17
N PHE A 6 12.95 27.58 -11.24
CA PHE A 6 12.04 28.72 -11.30
C PHE A 6 12.16 29.60 -10.03
N CYS A 7 12.15 28.99 -8.85
CA CYS A 7 12.27 29.72 -7.57
C CYS A 7 13.55 30.56 -7.47
N TYR A 8 14.67 30.01 -7.98
CA TYR A 8 15.98 30.67 -7.85
C TYR A 8 16.48 31.34 -9.14
N ARG A 9 15.65 31.39 -10.18
CA ARG A 9 16.04 31.88 -11.53
C ARG A 9 17.39 31.33 -12.01
N SER A 10 17.62 30.01 -11.78
CA SER A 10 18.93 29.37 -11.92
C SER A 10 19.12 28.64 -13.25
N TRP A 11 18.44 29.05 -14.31
CA TRP A 11 18.47 28.42 -15.63
C TRP A 11 19.85 28.52 -16.31
N ALA A 12 20.52 29.65 -16.15
CA ALA A 12 21.79 29.94 -16.82
C ALA A 12 23.04 29.39 -16.10
N LYS A 13 22.88 28.64 -14.99
CA LYS A 13 24.03 28.21 -14.15
C LYS A 13 24.76 26.96 -14.67
N GLY A 14 24.41 26.44 -15.85
CA GLY A 14 25.14 25.36 -16.54
C GLY A 14 25.16 23.98 -15.85
N ARG A 15 24.47 23.81 -14.71
CA ARG A 15 24.40 22.52 -13.99
C ARG A 15 23.45 21.58 -14.73
N SER A 16 23.89 20.33 -14.96
CA SER A 16 23.03 19.29 -15.55
C SER A 16 21.76 19.04 -14.71
N THR A 17 20.74 18.42 -15.30
CA THR A 17 19.54 18.00 -14.55
C THR A 17 19.89 17.06 -13.42
N ASP A 18 20.78 16.13 -13.67
CA ASP A 18 21.21 15.10 -12.72
C ASP A 18 21.94 15.72 -11.52
N ASP A 19 22.93 16.57 -11.79
CA ASP A 19 23.67 17.29 -10.75
C ASP A 19 22.76 18.24 -9.96
N TYR A 20 21.78 18.84 -10.62
CA TYR A 20 20.80 19.70 -9.96
C TYR A 20 19.92 18.93 -9.00
N LEU A 21 19.36 17.78 -9.45
CA LEU A 21 18.49 16.94 -8.60
C LEU A 21 19.28 16.25 -7.48
N ALA A 22 20.51 15.80 -7.74
CA ALA A 22 21.40 15.29 -6.71
C ALA A 22 21.66 16.32 -5.60
N ASN A 23 21.92 17.58 -6.00
CA ASN A 23 22.06 18.68 -5.05
C ASN A 23 20.75 18.98 -4.27
N VAL A 24 19.58 18.87 -4.91
CA VAL A 24 18.28 19.02 -4.21
C VAL A 24 18.14 17.99 -3.10
N ILE A 25 18.58 16.76 -3.33
CA ILE A 25 18.56 15.68 -2.33
C ILE A 25 19.57 15.95 -1.21
N SER A 26 20.84 16.24 -1.54
CA SER A 26 21.91 16.47 -0.56
C SER A 26 21.63 17.67 0.35
N GLU A 27 21.04 18.74 -0.20
CA GLU A 27 20.66 19.94 0.54
C GLU A 27 19.27 19.84 1.22
N ARG A 28 18.62 18.67 1.12
CA ARG A 28 17.30 18.41 1.70
C ARG A 28 16.20 19.37 1.23
N HIS A 29 16.26 19.84 0.00
CA HIS A 29 15.25 20.71 -0.59
C HIS A 29 14.02 19.93 -1.08
N GLY A 30 13.43 19.08 -0.22
CA GLY A 30 12.35 18.15 -0.53
C GLY A 30 11.10 18.79 -1.14
N ASN A 31 10.88 20.12 -0.92
CA ASN A 31 9.75 20.80 -1.53
C ASN A 31 9.76 20.72 -3.07
N VAL A 32 10.93 20.67 -3.69
CA VAL A 32 11.06 20.52 -5.14
C VAL A 32 10.49 19.18 -5.61
N LEU A 33 10.64 18.12 -4.82
CA LEU A 33 10.14 16.78 -5.12
C LEU A 33 8.61 16.68 -5.00
N ALA A 34 7.97 17.58 -4.26
CA ALA A 34 6.52 17.58 -4.10
C ALA A 34 5.75 17.94 -5.39
N HIS A 35 6.43 18.48 -6.41
CA HIS A 35 5.83 18.84 -7.69
C HIS A 35 5.72 17.69 -8.70
N ALA A 36 6.31 16.53 -8.41
CA ALA A 36 6.17 15.34 -9.24
C ALA A 36 5.45 14.25 -8.45
N SER A 37 4.61 13.47 -9.12
CA SER A 37 3.83 12.40 -8.49
C SER A 37 3.92 11.10 -9.27
N VAL A 38 3.69 10.00 -8.58
CA VAL A 38 3.63 8.64 -9.12
C VAL A 38 2.40 7.94 -8.56
N SER A 39 1.77 7.10 -9.37
CA SER A 39 0.65 6.27 -8.96
C SER A 39 1.01 4.80 -9.10
N PHE A 40 0.70 4.01 -8.09
CA PHE A 40 0.88 2.56 -8.07
C PHE A 40 -0.47 1.87 -7.98
N ILE A 41 -0.61 0.75 -8.67
CA ILE A 41 -1.63 -0.24 -8.37
C ILE A 41 -1.00 -1.22 -7.39
N VAL A 42 -1.52 -1.26 -6.17
CA VAL A 42 -1.07 -2.17 -5.11
C VAL A 42 -2.13 -3.25 -4.92
N SER A 43 -1.73 -4.50 -5.01
CA SER A 43 -2.59 -5.69 -4.85
C SER A 43 -1.87 -6.77 -4.06
N GLY A 44 -2.61 -7.76 -3.56
CA GLY A 44 -2.01 -8.84 -2.76
C GLY A 44 -1.55 -8.38 -1.38
N VAL A 45 -2.15 -7.31 -0.85
CA VAL A 45 -1.83 -6.75 0.46
C VAL A 45 -3.01 -6.87 1.41
N SER A 46 -2.74 -7.01 2.70
CA SER A 46 -3.77 -7.14 3.73
C SER A 46 -4.43 -5.80 4.07
N ARG A 47 -5.61 -5.88 4.67
CA ARG A 47 -6.24 -4.72 5.31
C ARG A 47 -5.38 -4.16 6.45
N SER A 48 -4.62 -5.02 7.15
CA SER A 48 -3.66 -4.60 8.17
C SER A 48 -2.63 -3.63 7.59
N LEU A 49 -1.95 -4.02 6.51
CA LEU A 49 -0.98 -3.18 5.82
C LEU A 49 -1.59 -1.84 5.40
N THR A 50 -2.77 -1.86 4.78
CA THR A 50 -3.37 -0.62 4.28
C THR A 50 -3.79 0.32 5.41
N HIS A 51 -4.11 -0.21 6.60
CA HIS A 51 -4.41 0.60 7.78
C HIS A 51 -3.16 1.35 8.29
N GLU A 52 -1.97 0.81 8.10
CA GLU A 52 -0.72 1.52 8.33
C GLU A 52 -0.37 2.50 7.20
N LEU A 53 -0.57 2.08 5.95
CA LEU A 53 -0.22 2.89 4.78
C LEU A 53 -1.01 4.20 4.73
N VAL A 54 -2.30 4.20 5.05
CA VAL A 54 -3.15 5.39 5.06
C VAL A 54 -2.77 6.44 6.12
N ARG A 55 -1.88 6.10 7.06
CA ARG A 55 -1.31 7.06 8.02
C ARG A 55 -0.37 8.06 7.36
N HIS A 56 0.15 7.74 6.19
CA HIS A 56 0.94 8.64 5.35
C HIS A 56 0.01 9.49 4.49
N HIS A 57 -0.64 10.50 5.06
CA HIS A 57 -1.69 11.28 4.39
C HIS A 57 -1.19 12.58 3.75
N VAL A 58 0.04 13.00 4.03
CA VAL A 58 0.62 14.22 3.44
C VAL A 58 1.25 13.89 2.09
N GLY A 59 0.74 14.49 1.02
CA GLY A 59 1.24 14.27 -0.34
C GLY A 59 0.88 12.91 -0.94
N THR A 60 -0.13 12.23 -0.39
CA THR A 60 -0.62 10.93 -0.86
C THR A 60 -2.13 10.96 -1.07
N ASN A 61 -2.63 10.07 -1.93
CA ASN A 61 -4.05 9.90 -2.20
C ASN A 61 -4.39 8.43 -2.47
N PRO A 62 -5.10 7.74 -1.56
CA PRO A 62 -5.54 6.36 -1.73
C PRO A 62 -6.91 6.26 -2.39
N SER A 63 -7.07 5.31 -3.31
CA SER A 63 -8.36 4.83 -3.81
C SER A 63 -8.42 3.33 -3.60
N GLN A 64 -8.94 2.91 -2.46
CA GLN A 64 -8.97 1.51 -2.03
C GLN A 64 -10.31 0.86 -2.29
N GLU A 65 -10.29 -0.43 -2.67
CA GLU A 65 -11.49 -1.25 -2.80
C GLU A 65 -12.31 -1.23 -1.50
N SER A 66 -13.58 -0.89 -1.66
CA SER A 66 -14.47 -0.67 -0.53
C SER A 66 -15.27 -1.92 -0.17
N GLN A 67 -15.06 -2.46 1.01
CA GLN A 67 -15.86 -3.55 1.59
C GLN A 67 -17.34 -3.20 1.81
N ARG A 68 -17.75 -1.94 1.60
CA ARG A 68 -19.16 -1.52 1.67
C ARG A 68 -19.91 -1.82 0.37
N TYR A 69 -19.21 -1.80 -0.76
CA TYR A 69 -19.77 -1.96 -2.09
C TYR A 69 -19.40 -3.28 -2.74
N VAL A 70 -18.19 -3.75 -2.47
CA VAL A 70 -17.68 -5.03 -2.97
C VAL A 70 -17.88 -6.07 -1.88
N THR A 71 -18.64 -7.12 -2.21
CA THR A 71 -18.81 -8.28 -1.34
C THR A 71 -17.51 -9.10 -1.36
N ALA A 72 -17.15 -9.67 -0.22
CA ALA A 72 -15.93 -10.49 -0.09
C ALA A 72 -16.02 -11.88 -0.78
N GLU A 73 -16.84 -12.04 -1.79
CA GLU A 73 -17.01 -13.24 -2.60
C GLU A 73 -16.36 -13.10 -3.96
N GLY A 74 -15.25 -12.75 -4.13
CA GLY A 74 -14.57 -12.83 -5.41
C GLY A 74 -15.41 -12.49 -6.65
N GLY A 75 -15.04 -11.50 -7.38
CA GLY A 75 -15.40 -11.27 -8.77
C GLY A 75 -14.11 -11.27 -9.57
N GLU A 76 -14.14 -11.78 -10.78
CA GLU A 76 -13.04 -11.57 -11.71
C GLU A 76 -12.94 -10.08 -12.01
N LEU A 77 -11.79 -9.50 -11.71
CA LEU A 77 -11.34 -8.29 -12.35
C LEU A 77 -10.26 -8.74 -13.33
N GLU A 78 -10.63 -8.87 -14.58
CA GLU A 78 -9.75 -9.33 -15.67
C GLU A 78 -8.44 -8.56 -15.73
N ILE A 79 -8.46 -7.28 -15.36
CA ILE A 79 -7.27 -6.40 -15.40
C ILE A 79 -6.19 -6.81 -14.40
N VAL A 80 -6.51 -7.54 -13.31
CA VAL A 80 -5.57 -7.88 -12.23
C VAL A 80 -5.56 -9.38 -11.91
N GLY A 81 -6.27 -10.22 -12.66
CA GLY A 81 -6.24 -11.69 -12.52
C GLY A 81 -6.81 -12.22 -11.20
N TYR A 82 -7.74 -11.52 -10.58
CA TYR A 82 -8.22 -11.80 -9.24
C TYR A 82 -9.57 -12.50 -9.23
N ARG A 83 -9.67 -13.63 -8.53
CA ARG A 83 -10.86 -14.49 -8.58
C ARG A 83 -11.64 -14.68 -7.28
N LYS A 84 -11.01 -14.50 -6.11
CA LYS A 84 -11.64 -14.72 -4.79
C LYS A 84 -11.00 -13.82 -3.73
N THR A 85 -11.78 -13.48 -2.72
CA THR A 85 -11.23 -12.90 -1.49
C THR A 85 -10.25 -13.88 -0.86
N ARG A 86 -9.02 -13.46 -0.66
CA ARG A 86 -7.92 -14.27 -0.14
C ARG A 86 -7.49 -13.77 1.22
N ALA A 87 -6.87 -14.65 1.98
CA ALA A 87 -6.05 -14.26 3.10
C ALA A 87 -4.64 -13.90 2.63
N VAL A 88 -4.13 -12.78 3.11
CA VAL A 88 -2.70 -12.49 3.04
C VAL A 88 -2.05 -13.08 4.27
N VAL A 89 -1.21 -14.08 4.08
CA VAL A 89 -0.46 -14.69 5.18
C VAL A 89 0.68 -13.75 5.56
N PRO A 90 0.77 -13.30 6.83
CA PRO A 90 1.86 -12.43 7.28
C PRO A 90 3.24 -13.06 7.00
N PRO A 91 4.25 -12.28 6.56
CA PRO A 91 5.57 -12.81 6.19
C PRO A 91 6.23 -13.63 7.30
N LEU A 92 6.09 -13.23 8.56
CA LEU A 92 6.64 -13.97 9.69
C LEU A 92 5.98 -15.36 9.85
N ILE A 93 4.68 -15.47 9.58
CA ILE A 93 4.00 -16.78 9.57
C ILE A 93 4.54 -17.63 8.43
N LEU A 94 4.71 -17.07 7.23
CA LEU A 94 5.30 -17.80 6.10
C LEU A 94 6.72 -18.31 6.39
N GLN A 95 7.51 -17.56 7.15
CA GLN A 95 8.88 -17.95 7.52
C GLN A 95 8.92 -19.06 8.56
N LEU A 96 8.02 -19.03 9.56
CA LEU A 96 8.09 -19.90 10.73
C LEU A 96 7.13 -21.10 10.68
N ALA A 97 6.04 -20.98 9.93
CA ALA A 97 4.97 -21.98 9.91
C ALA A 97 5.35 -23.23 9.10
N LYS A 98 4.93 -24.37 9.58
CA LYS A 98 4.93 -25.63 8.83
C LYS A 98 3.64 -25.74 8.01
N GLU A 99 3.58 -26.71 7.11
CA GLU A 99 2.43 -26.94 6.21
C GLU A 99 1.09 -27.05 6.97
N HIS A 100 1.07 -27.79 8.10
CA HIS A 100 -0.15 -27.94 8.90
C HIS A 100 -0.60 -26.63 9.57
N ASP A 101 0.32 -25.72 9.90
CA ASP A 101 0.01 -24.40 10.47
C ASP A 101 -0.64 -23.52 9.41
N LEU A 102 -0.15 -23.55 8.17
CA LEU A 102 -0.72 -22.84 7.04
C LEU A 102 -2.12 -23.35 6.70
N THR A 103 -2.33 -24.68 6.76
CA THR A 103 -3.66 -25.29 6.61
C THR A 103 -4.61 -24.82 7.71
N SER A 104 -4.13 -24.74 8.96
CA SER A 104 -4.92 -24.21 10.07
C SER A 104 -5.25 -22.75 9.90
N PHE A 105 -4.29 -21.92 9.45
CA PHE A 105 -4.52 -20.50 9.14
C PHE A 105 -5.59 -20.32 8.06
N ALA A 106 -5.51 -21.08 6.96
CA ALA A 106 -6.50 -21.05 5.87
C ALA A 106 -7.90 -21.42 6.38
N ARG A 107 -8.02 -22.48 7.18
CA ARG A 107 -9.30 -22.90 7.77
C ARG A 107 -9.92 -21.82 8.64
N HIS A 108 -9.16 -21.18 9.52
CA HIS A 108 -9.67 -20.08 10.36
C HIS A 108 -10.13 -18.89 9.53
N PHE A 109 -9.42 -18.58 8.45
CA PHE A 109 -9.85 -17.53 7.52
C PHE A 109 -11.18 -17.88 6.85
N GLU A 110 -11.35 -19.13 6.37
CA GLU A 110 -12.59 -19.60 5.76
C GLU A 110 -13.76 -19.62 6.74
N GLU A 111 -13.54 -20.00 7.99
CA GLU A 111 -14.55 -19.94 9.07
C GLU A 111 -15.02 -18.49 9.30
N THR A 112 -14.11 -17.53 9.36
CA THR A 112 -14.48 -16.11 9.54
C THR A 112 -15.18 -15.55 8.31
N LEU A 113 -14.80 -15.97 7.11
CA LEU A 113 -15.49 -15.61 5.87
C LEU A 113 -16.91 -16.23 5.84
N GLY A 114 -17.07 -17.46 6.31
CA GLY A 114 -18.38 -18.10 6.51
C GLY A 114 -19.29 -17.32 7.46
N ASN A 115 -18.74 -16.83 8.58
CA ASN A 115 -19.47 -15.97 9.50
C ASN A 115 -19.89 -14.63 8.84
N TYR A 116 -19.01 -14.04 8.04
CA TYR A 116 -19.35 -12.85 7.26
C TYR A 116 -20.55 -13.09 6.36
N HIS A 117 -20.57 -14.20 5.60
CA HIS A 117 -21.67 -14.54 4.70
C HIS A 117 -22.98 -14.82 5.45
N THR A 118 -22.90 -15.54 6.55
CA THR A 118 -24.05 -15.82 7.41
C THR A 118 -24.74 -14.52 7.87
N TRP A 119 -23.94 -13.59 8.37
CA TRP A 119 -24.47 -12.30 8.83
C TRP A 119 -24.91 -11.40 7.67
N LEU A 120 -24.25 -11.45 6.53
CA LEU A 120 -24.64 -10.74 5.33
C LEU A 120 -26.05 -11.12 4.87
N GLU A 121 -26.33 -12.41 4.77
CA GLU A 121 -27.65 -12.91 4.37
C GLU A 121 -28.71 -12.65 5.44
N TYR A 122 -28.40 -12.86 6.72
CA TYR A 122 -29.29 -12.50 7.81
C TYR A 122 -29.72 -11.04 7.75
N LEU A 123 -28.77 -10.12 7.57
CA LEU A 123 -29.05 -8.69 7.50
C LEU A 123 -29.86 -8.32 6.25
N LYS A 124 -29.57 -8.88 5.09
CA LYS A 124 -30.36 -8.69 3.87
C LYS A 124 -31.82 -9.09 4.05
N GLY A 125 -32.07 -10.17 4.77
CA GLY A 125 -33.44 -10.65 5.07
C GLY A 125 -34.19 -9.81 6.11
N ARG A 126 -33.50 -9.01 6.93
CA ARG A 126 -34.08 -8.15 7.96
C ARG A 126 -34.25 -6.69 7.57
N LEU A 127 -33.56 -6.25 6.54
CA LEU A 127 -33.74 -4.88 6.03
C LEU A 127 -35.09 -4.73 5.32
N PRO A 128 -35.72 -3.52 5.34
CA PRO A 128 -37.02 -3.27 4.75
C PRO A 128 -37.15 -3.80 3.32
N ALA A 129 -38.31 -4.41 3.02
CA ALA A 129 -38.53 -5.02 1.71
C ALA A 129 -38.52 -3.99 0.57
N ASP A 130 -38.99 -2.79 0.83
CA ASP A 130 -39.07 -1.65 -0.08
C ASP A 130 -37.75 -0.90 -0.25
N MET A 131 -36.72 -1.26 0.52
CA MET A 131 -35.38 -0.65 0.39
C MET A 131 -34.76 -1.01 -0.98
N PRO A 132 -34.23 -0.02 -1.73
CA PRO A 132 -33.54 -0.27 -2.99
C PRO A 132 -32.42 -1.32 -2.84
N ALA A 133 -32.34 -2.26 -3.78
CA ALA A 133 -31.44 -3.41 -3.71
C ALA A 133 -29.95 -3.02 -3.49
N THR A 134 -29.51 -1.95 -4.16
CA THR A 134 -28.14 -1.42 -4.00
C THR A 134 -27.88 -0.89 -2.60
N LEU A 135 -28.87 -0.21 -2.01
CA LEU A 135 -28.76 0.31 -0.64
C LEU A 135 -28.81 -0.85 0.37
N LYS A 136 -29.70 -1.82 0.15
CA LYS A 136 -29.79 -3.03 0.98
C LYS A 136 -28.47 -3.79 1.01
N LYS A 137 -27.87 -4.05 -0.17
CA LYS A 137 -26.54 -4.66 -0.28
C LYS A 137 -25.48 -3.85 0.47
N LYS A 138 -25.43 -2.54 0.25
CA LYS A 138 -24.46 -1.66 0.92
C LYS A 138 -24.59 -1.71 2.44
N ARG A 139 -25.82 -1.61 2.99
CA ARG A 139 -26.09 -1.65 4.44
C ARG A 139 -25.69 -3.00 5.04
N ALA A 140 -26.00 -4.10 4.38
CA ALA A 140 -25.62 -5.43 4.83
C ALA A 140 -24.12 -5.61 4.83
N ASN A 141 -23.41 -5.21 3.76
CA ASN A 141 -21.95 -5.25 3.71
C ASN A 141 -21.31 -4.37 4.81
N GLU A 142 -21.82 -3.16 5.03
CA GLU A 142 -21.31 -2.23 6.07
C GLU A 142 -21.28 -2.86 7.44
N ALA A 143 -22.31 -3.64 7.78
CA ALA A 143 -22.39 -4.30 9.08
C ALA A 143 -21.60 -5.60 9.11
N ALA A 144 -21.81 -6.48 8.11
CA ALA A 144 -21.20 -7.80 8.08
C ALA A 144 -19.66 -7.78 8.01
N ARG A 145 -19.06 -6.75 7.39
CA ARG A 145 -17.59 -6.63 7.27
C ARG A 145 -16.83 -6.63 8.60
N CYS A 146 -17.48 -6.45 9.73
CA CYS A 146 -16.85 -6.57 11.04
C CYS A 146 -16.32 -7.99 11.33
N PHE A 147 -16.83 -9.00 10.61
CA PHE A 147 -16.36 -10.38 10.69
C PHE A 147 -15.15 -10.67 9.77
N LEU A 148 -14.80 -9.75 8.85
CA LEU A 148 -13.64 -9.94 8.00
C LEU A 148 -12.35 -9.69 8.78
N PRO A 149 -11.39 -10.64 8.78
CA PRO A 149 -10.14 -10.46 9.50
C PRO A 149 -9.25 -9.42 8.81
N ASN A 150 -8.31 -8.87 9.55
CA ASN A 150 -7.30 -7.94 9.02
C ASN A 150 -6.41 -8.57 7.92
N ALA A 151 -6.29 -9.88 7.92
CA ALA A 151 -5.60 -10.63 6.86
C ALA A 151 -6.35 -10.65 5.52
N THR A 152 -7.58 -10.09 5.46
CA THR A 152 -8.34 -10.01 4.20
C THR A 152 -7.57 -9.19 3.18
N GLU A 153 -7.31 -9.81 2.02
CA GLU A 153 -6.65 -9.14 0.90
C GLU A 153 -7.47 -7.93 0.42
N THR A 154 -6.75 -6.92 0.00
CA THR A 154 -7.32 -5.73 -0.63
C THR A 154 -6.39 -5.20 -1.72
N ARG A 155 -6.88 -4.23 -2.45
CA ARG A 155 -6.12 -3.52 -3.47
C ARG A 155 -6.48 -2.05 -3.48
N LEU A 156 -5.54 -1.25 -3.97
CA LEU A 156 -5.72 0.18 -4.04
C LEU A 156 -4.89 0.79 -5.16
N VAL A 157 -5.38 1.89 -5.69
CA VAL A 157 -4.51 2.86 -6.37
C VAL A 157 -3.94 3.78 -5.30
N TRP A 158 -2.62 3.88 -5.25
CA TRP A 158 -1.90 4.74 -4.32
C TRP A 158 -1.10 5.76 -5.09
N THR A 159 -1.52 7.03 -5.03
CA THR A 159 -0.80 8.15 -5.63
C THR A 159 -0.04 8.89 -4.55
N MET A 160 1.21 9.21 -4.80
CA MET A 160 2.03 10.03 -3.90
C MET A 160 2.96 10.94 -4.69
N ASN A 161 3.26 12.13 -4.15
CA ASN A 161 4.35 12.92 -4.70
C ASN A 161 5.70 12.32 -4.28
N LEU A 162 6.79 12.69 -4.98
CA LEU A 162 8.09 12.06 -4.75
C LEU A 162 8.66 12.36 -3.35
N ARG A 163 8.29 13.46 -2.73
CA ARG A 163 8.66 13.74 -1.34
C ARG A 163 7.97 12.78 -0.38
N ALA A 164 6.67 12.58 -0.55
CA ALA A 164 5.91 11.60 0.24
C ALA A 164 6.42 10.17 -0.01
N ALA A 165 6.79 9.84 -1.27
CA ALA A 165 7.36 8.56 -1.62
C ALA A 165 8.67 8.29 -0.86
N ARG A 166 9.57 9.28 -0.78
CA ARG A 166 10.79 9.17 0.03
C ARG A 166 10.48 8.92 1.50
N HIS A 167 9.54 9.68 2.07
CA HIS A 167 9.12 9.50 3.45
C HIS A 167 8.52 8.10 3.71
N VAL A 168 7.72 7.58 2.78
CA VAL A 168 7.15 6.22 2.90
C VAL A 168 8.25 5.16 2.91
N ILE A 169 9.18 5.17 1.94
CA ILE A 169 10.26 4.18 1.91
C ILE A 169 11.22 4.31 3.09
N GLU A 170 11.50 5.53 3.56
CA GLU A 170 12.31 5.80 4.75
C GLU A 170 11.69 5.18 6.02
N ARG A 171 10.37 5.37 6.22
CA ARG A 171 9.69 4.94 7.44
C ARG A 171 9.21 3.51 7.40
N ARG A 172 8.82 3.02 6.23
CA ARG A 172 8.23 1.69 6.09
C ARG A 172 9.20 0.66 5.53
N GLY A 173 10.33 1.10 4.96
CA GLY A 173 11.45 0.23 4.60
C GLY A 173 12.41 -0.07 5.74
N ASP A 174 12.28 0.63 6.88
CA ASP A 174 13.12 0.44 8.06
C ASP A 174 12.94 -0.96 8.68
N VAL A 175 13.99 -1.51 9.29
CA VAL A 175 14.00 -2.84 9.92
C VAL A 175 12.98 -3.01 11.04
N HIS A 176 12.56 -1.92 11.68
CA HIS A 176 11.56 -1.94 12.75
C HIS A 176 10.12 -1.83 12.24
N ALA A 177 9.91 -1.65 10.92
CA ALA A 177 8.58 -1.66 10.33
C ALA A 177 7.99 -3.07 10.30
N ASP A 178 6.65 -3.18 10.34
CA ASP A 178 5.98 -4.46 10.10
C ASP A 178 6.44 -5.09 8.78
N LEU A 179 6.67 -6.40 8.78
CA LEU A 179 7.29 -7.10 7.65
C LEU A 179 6.50 -6.99 6.36
N GLU A 180 5.17 -6.93 6.42
CA GLU A 180 4.35 -6.85 5.22
C GLU A 180 4.49 -5.48 4.55
N ILE A 181 4.39 -4.38 5.32
CA ILE A 181 4.55 -3.04 4.75
C ILE A 181 6.01 -2.74 4.38
N ARG A 182 6.98 -3.38 5.06
CA ARG A 182 8.40 -3.30 4.70
C ARG A 182 8.64 -3.90 3.31
N ARG A 183 8.06 -5.06 3.00
CA ARG A 183 8.10 -5.66 1.65
C ARG A 183 7.49 -4.73 0.59
N LEU A 184 6.38 -4.06 0.91
CA LEU A 184 5.79 -3.07 0.00
C LEU A 184 6.72 -1.89 -0.22
N ALA A 185 7.38 -1.37 0.83
CA ALA A 185 8.33 -0.27 0.72
C ALA A 185 9.57 -0.65 -0.12
N VAL A 186 10.05 -1.90 -0.02
CA VAL A 186 11.10 -2.45 -0.89
C VAL A 186 10.62 -2.46 -2.35
N ALA A 187 9.42 -2.96 -2.63
CA ALA A 187 8.86 -2.98 -3.97
C ALA A 187 8.70 -1.55 -4.54
N PHE A 188 8.21 -0.60 -3.73
CA PHE A 188 8.17 0.81 -4.12
C PHE A 188 9.55 1.35 -4.43
N THR A 189 10.58 1.00 -3.65
CA THR A 189 11.94 1.48 -3.87
C THR A 189 12.47 1.04 -5.23
N HIS A 190 12.27 -0.21 -5.62
CA HIS A 190 12.68 -0.70 -6.94
C HIS A 190 12.01 0.07 -8.07
N GLU A 191 10.69 0.25 -8.00
CA GLU A 191 9.95 0.97 -9.03
C GLU A 191 10.28 2.47 -9.06
N LEU A 192 10.44 3.10 -7.91
CA LEU A 192 10.82 4.50 -7.80
C LEU A 192 12.21 4.76 -8.38
N LYS A 193 13.18 3.86 -8.15
CA LYS A 193 14.51 3.94 -8.77
C LYS A 193 14.44 3.78 -10.30
N ARG A 194 13.48 3.02 -10.81
CA ARG A 194 13.27 2.84 -12.26
C ARG A 194 12.70 4.10 -12.92
N VAL A 195 11.72 4.78 -12.28
CA VAL A 195 11.00 5.91 -12.88
C VAL A 195 11.59 7.28 -12.53
N ALA A 196 12.32 7.39 -11.41
CA ALA A 196 12.93 8.63 -10.95
C ALA A 196 14.32 8.35 -10.31
N PRO A 197 15.27 7.77 -11.07
CA PRO A 197 16.52 7.20 -10.57
C PRO A 197 17.31 8.17 -9.69
N ILE A 198 17.44 9.43 -10.09
CA ILE A 198 18.23 10.41 -9.35
C ILE A 198 17.58 10.77 -8.02
N SER A 199 16.25 10.91 -8.01
CA SER A 199 15.50 11.25 -6.78
C SER A 199 15.54 10.15 -5.72
N PHE A 200 15.94 8.94 -6.09
CA PHE A 200 16.06 7.76 -5.21
C PHE A 200 17.43 7.08 -5.31
N ALA A 201 18.45 7.77 -5.84
CA ALA A 201 19.80 7.22 -6.00
C ALA A 201 20.42 6.77 -4.68
N ASP A 202 20.14 7.50 -3.60
CA ASP A 202 20.63 7.26 -2.25
C ASP A 202 19.80 6.23 -1.45
N ALA A 203 18.73 5.69 -2.03
CA ALA A 203 17.98 4.60 -1.42
C ALA A 203 18.63 3.26 -1.77
N GLU A 204 18.91 2.46 -0.76
CA GLU A 204 19.53 1.15 -0.90
C GLU A 204 18.62 0.08 -0.30
N VAL A 205 18.40 -0.99 -1.07
CA VAL A 205 17.75 -2.21 -0.58
C VAL A 205 18.85 -3.16 -0.12
N TYR A 206 18.71 -3.73 1.06
CA TYR A 206 19.67 -4.67 1.63
C TYR A 206 18.96 -5.74 2.46
N THR A 207 19.60 -6.89 2.66
CA THR A 207 19.08 -7.94 3.55
C THR A 207 19.45 -7.60 4.98
N ALA A 208 18.45 -7.52 5.86
CA ALA A 208 18.61 -7.23 7.28
C ALA A 208 18.95 -8.50 8.09
N GLU A 209 19.23 -8.35 9.39
CA GLU A 209 19.58 -9.47 10.29
C GLU A 209 18.44 -10.48 10.49
N ASP A 210 17.22 -10.11 10.19
CA ASP A 210 16.02 -10.97 10.24
C ASP A 210 15.77 -11.74 8.93
N ASP A 211 16.72 -11.75 8.01
CA ASP A 211 16.67 -12.38 6.69
C ASP A 211 15.63 -11.76 5.71
N PHE A 212 15.02 -10.64 6.06
CA PHE A 212 14.14 -9.89 5.15
C PHE A 212 14.83 -8.67 4.57
N GLU A 213 14.42 -8.28 3.37
CA GLU A 213 14.89 -7.04 2.76
C GLU A 213 14.37 -5.81 3.53
N ALA A 214 15.21 -4.80 3.59
CA ALA A 214 14.93 -3.49 4.18
C ALA A 214 15.46 -2.38 3.27
N VAL A 215 15.05 -1.15 3.54
CA VAL A 215 15.51 0.04 2.80
C VAL A 215 16.19 0.99 3.75
N ARG A 216 17.35 1.50 3.35
CA ARG A 216 17.97 2.65 3.98
C ARG A 216 18.14 3.78 2.97
N VAL A 217 18.04 5.02 3.42
CA VAL A 217 18.30 6.22 2.63
C VAL A 217 19.40 7.04 3.29
N ALA A 218 20.33 7.58 2.49
CA ALA A 218 21.43 8.36 3.05
C ALA A 218 20.98 9.75 3.52
N HIS A 219 19.97 10.33 2.86
CA HIS A 219 19.46 11.67 3.16
C HIS A 219 18.03 11.60 3.72
N TYR A 220 17.92 11.50 5.06
CA TYR A 220 16.66 11.48 5.78
C TYR A 220 15.94 12.82 5.75
N GLY A 221 14.59 12.78 5.73
CA GLY A 221 13.76 13.97 5.87
C GLY A 221 13.76 14.91 4.68
N VAL A 222 14.11 14.43 3.49
CA VAL A 222 14.07 15.21 2.24
C VAL A 222 12.64 15.52 1.81
#